data_f09bd24760c67135fada198cb451d401
#
_entry.id   f09bd24760c67135fada198cb451d401
#
_cell.length_a   1.000
_cell.length_b   1.000
_cell.length_c   1.000
_cell.angle_alpha   90.00
_cell.angle_beta   90.00
_cell.angle_gamma   90.00
#
_symmetry.space_group_name_H-M   'P 1'
#
loop_
_entity.id
_entity.type
_entity.pdbx_description
1 polymer ?
#
loop_
_entity_poly.entity_id
_entity_poly.type
_entity_poly.pdbx_seq_one_letter_code
_entity_poly.pdbx_strand_id
1 'polypeptide(L)'
;VARPCVPGFLLRMKRLAALIASFFEAINHYNRFNSFRIPPNMDYFWQQPHWPNFTWQSDKLLTPLAAVRRKQGDLLRLVQTLGFEDQLTAFAQHLADDVKNTAEIEGEHPDVESIRSSVARHLGLSTAGLKLPSHAIDNQVEILLDATHHAEEPLTKDRLFAWHRALFPNGSSGLYAIRVGDWRNDVMRGVSGGFGHETVHFEAPPPERIPEEIQHFLAWWNDRSHLLDGLLRAGIAHLYFVTIHPFDDGNGRITRALTDMALAQDDHFNQRYYSLSKTIMANRSAYYEVLETTQRGNGDCTPWLLWFIRTIDSALTEAKQCLQETLFKADYWRIYRKVPLSERQRKVINRLFDAGKGGFTGGLNTRKYQSLTGVSRATAWRETADLLSVGMLRLISGARGRSTSYELPWPDDLPSRAVD
;
A
#
# COMPACT_ATOMS: atom_id res chain seq x y z
N VAL A 1 37.43 -27.64 19.29
CA VAL A 1 37.86 -26.45 18.55
C VAL A 1 36.63 -25.85 17.87
N ALA A 2 36.02 -24.89 18.55
CA ALA A 2 34.91 -24.13 18.01
C ALA A 2 35.45 -22.99 17.15
N ARG A 3 34.93 -22.86 15.90
CA ARG A 3 35.17 -21.69 15.04
C ARG A 3 34.16 -20.60 15.39
N PRO A 4 34.59 -19.35 15.55
CA PRO A 4 33.68 -18.26 15.88
C PRO A 4 32.87 -17.81 14.67
N CYS A 5 31.59 -17.54 14.91
CA CYS A 5 30.65 -16.92 13.99
C CYS A 5 31.12 -15.51 13.62
N VAL A 6 31.11 -15.17 12.34
CA VAL A 6 31.63 -13.90 11.80
C VAL A 6 30.65 -12.77 12.05
N PRO A 7 30.98 -11.74 12.86
CA PRO A 7 30.09 -10.59 13.13
C PRO A 7 29.96 -9.59 11.99
N GLY A 8 30.61 -9.84 10.85
CA GLY A 8 30.74 -8.84 9.78
C GLY A 8 29.52 -8.66 8.86
N PHE A 9 28.63 -9.63 8.77
CA PHE A 9 27.52 -9.59 7.80
C PHE A 9 26.35 -8.71 8.26
N LEU A 10 25.96 -8.81 9.52
CA LEU A 10 24.90 -7.95 10.09
C LEU A 10 25.32 -6.46 10.15
N LEU A 11 26.62 -6.21 10.35
CA LEU A 11 27.16 -4.85 10.37
C LEU A 11 27.20 -4.23 8.97
N ARG A 12 27.45 -5.03 7.94
CA ARG A 12 27.38 -4.58 6.53
C ARG A 12 25.96 -4.30 6.08
N MET A 13 24.98 -5.11 6.48
CA MET A 13 23.58 -4.87 6.16
C MET A 13 23.02 -3.64 6.87
N LYS A 14 23.37 -3.41 8.14
CA LYS A 14 23.01 -2.17 8.86
C LYS A 14 23.67 -0.93 8.27
N ARG A 15 24.90 -1.02 7.78
CA ARG A 15 25.58 0.08 7.07
C ARG A 15 24.99 0.35 5.70
N LEU A 16 24.54 -0.67 4.97
CA LEU A 16 23.87 -0.51 3.68
C LEU A 16 22.47 0.10 3.84
N ALA A 17 21.71 -0.32 4.83
CA ALA A 17 20.41 0.26 5.16
C ALA A 17 20.53 1.71 5.65
N ALA A 18 21.54 2.02 6.47
CA ALA A 18 21.84 3.39 6.90
C ALA A 18 22.34 4.26 5.74
N LEU A 19 23.07 3.70 4.78
CA LEU A 19 23.51 4.40 3.55
C LEU A 19 22.32 4.68 2.62
N ILE A 20 21.35 3.77 2.52
CA ILE A 20 20.13 3.96 1.71
C ILE A 20 19.21 4.99 2.37
N ALA A 21 19.01 4.95 3.68
CA ALA A 21 18.24 5.95 4.43
C ALA A 21 18.91 7.33 4.37
N SER A 22 20.23 7.41 4.59
CA SER A 22 21.04 8.63 4.41
C SER A 22 21.02 9.14 2.95
N PHE A 23 20.86 8.25 1.98
CA PHE A 23 20.76 8.60 0.57
C PHE A 23 19.45 9.33 0.24
N PHE A 24 18.31 8.93 0.81
CA PHE A 24 17.03 9.62 0.64
C PHE A 24 16.95 10.91 1.46
N GLU A 25 17.57 10.96 2.64
CA GLU A 25 17.72 12.19 3.44
C GLU A 25 18.65 13.21 2.76
N ALA A 26 19.74 12.76 2.14
CA ALA A 26 20.65 13.60 1.38
C ALA A 26 19.96 14.21 0.11
N ILE A 27 19.01 13.49 -0.51
CA ILE A 27 18.27 13.96 -1.68
C ILE A 27 17.48 15.24 -1.36
N ASN A 28 16.81 15.30 -0.22
CA ASN A 28 15.99 16.47 0.16
C ASN A 28 16.83 17.67 0.65
N HIS A 29 17.96 17.42 1.28
CA HIS A 29 18.81 18.50 1.80
C HIS A 29 19.70 19.16 0.74
N TYR A 30 20.09 18.39 -0.29
CA TYR A 30 21.05 18.84 -1.30
C TYR A 30 20.44 19.82 -2.31
N ASN A 31 19.13 19.80 -2.48
CA ASN A 31 18.40 20.71 -3.38
C ASN A 31 18.50 22.20 -2.99
N ARG A 32 18.97 22.52 -1.78
CA ARG A 32 19.03 23.90 -1.29
C ARG A 32 20.24 24.74 -1.74
N PHE A 33 21.32 24.13 -2.22
CA PHE A 33 22.60 24.87 -2.29
C PHE A 33 23.40 24.81 -3.60
N ASN A 34 22.98 24.14 -4.66
CA ASN A 34 23.80 24.05 -5.88
C ASN A 34 23.09 24.43 -7.17
N SER A 35 23.73 25.34 -7.91
CA SER A 35 23.40 25.68 -9.30
C SER A 35 23.83 24.53 -10.23
N PHE A 36 22.94 23.54 -10.45
CA PHE A 36 23.18 22.46 -11.40
C PHE A 36 22.95 22.95 -12.82
N ARG A 37 23.86 22.59 -13.74
CA ARG A 37 23.60 22.74 -15.18
C ARG A 37 22.62 21.63 -15.58
N ILE A 38 21.34 22.00 -15.78
CA ILE A 38 20.36 21.17 -16.45
C ILE A 38 20.85 20.92 -17.87
N PRO A 39 20.82 19.68 -18.39
CA PRO A 39 21.08 19.45 -19.82
C PRO A 39 20.13 20.32 -20.65
N PRO A 40 20.60 20.96 -21.72
CA PRO A 40 19.84 21.96 -22.46
C PRO A 40 18.75 21.34 -23.33
N ASN A 41 17.80 20.57 -22.85
CA ASN A 41 16.59 20.07 -23.54
C ASN A 41 15.80 19.08 -22.67
N MET A 42 15.58 19.38 -21.38
CA MET A 42 14.61 18.64 -20.59
C MET A 42 13.31 19.44 -20.54
N ASP A 43 12.43 19.21 -21.52
CA ASP A 43 11.09 19.78 -21.49
C ASP A 43 10.19 18.86 -20.65
N TYR A 44 9.81 19.34 -19.47
CA TYR A 44 8.78 18.69 -18.67
C TYR A 44 7.40 19.08 -19.19
N PHE A 45 6.42 18.20 -19.05
CA PHE A 45 5.05 18.47 -19.50
C PHE A 45 4.47 19.75 -18.89
N TRP A 46 4.75 20.04 -17.61
CA TRP A 46 4.29 21.28 -16.97
C TRP A 46 4.85 22.57 -17.60
N GLN A 47 5.88 22.49 -18.43
CA GLN A 47 6.45 23.61 -19.18
C GLN A 47 5.75 23.84 -20.53
N GLN A 48 4.94 22.88 -20.97
CA GLN A 48 4.27 22.93 -22.26
C GLN A 48 3.09 23.91 -22.25
N PRO A 49 2.80 24.61 -23.38
CA PRO A 49 1.71 25.58 -23.42
C PRO A 49 0.31 25.02 -23.16
N HIS A 50 0.13 23.72 -23.31
CA HIS A 50 -1.15 23.04 -23.10
C HIS A 50 -1.30 22.40 -21.71
N TRP A 51 -0.31 22.56 -20.83
CA TRP A 51 -0.46 22.18 -19.42
C TRP A 51 -1.61 22.97 -18.77
N PRO A 52 -2.46 22.35 -17.95
CA PRO A 52 -2.48 20.95 -17.51
C PRO A 52 -3.43 20.05 -18.32
N ASN A 53 -3.62 20.28 -19.60
CA ASN A 53 -4.53 19.51 -20.44
C ASN A 53 -3.91 18.16 -20.82
N PHE A 54 -4.14 17.14 -20.00
CA PHE A 54 -3.71 15.77 -20.28
C PHE A 54 -4.48 15.18 -21.46
N THR A 55 -3.79 14.40 -22.28
CA THR A 55 -4.37 13.66 -23.39
C THR A 55 -4.11 12.17 -23.23
N TRP A 56 -4.95 11.32 -23.83
CA TRP A 56 -4.76 9.86 -23.83
C TRP A 56 -5.45 9.22 -25.02
N GLN A 57 -5.00 8.00 -25.35
CA GLN A 57 -5.55 7.17 -26.42
C GLN A 57 -6.64 6.27 -25.84
N SER A 58 -7.90 6.70 -25.96
CA SER A 58 -9.05 6.03 -25.33
C SER A 58 -9.25 4.58 -25.80
N ASP A 59 -8.92 4.28 -27.06
CA ASP A 59 -8.97 2.93 -27.63
C ASP A 59 -8.08 1.93 -26.89
N LYS A 60 -6.91 2.38 -26.43
CA LYS A 60 -5.97 1.56 -25.66
C LYS A 60 -6.44 1.30 -24.23
N LEU A 61 -7.22 2.23 -23.66
CA LEU A 61 -7.70 2.15 -22.28
C LEU A 61 -9.01 1.35 -22.15
N LEU A 62 -9.83 1.31 -23.17
CA LEU A 62 -11.20 0.78 -23.11
C LEU A 62 -11.25 -0.66 -22.57
N THR A 63 -10.49 -1.58 -23.17
CA THR A 63 -10.50 -3.00 -22.78
C THR A 63 -9.98 -3.23 -21.36
N PRO A 64 -8.79 -2.70 -20.94
CA PRO A 64 -8.33 -2.89 -19.57
C PRO A 64 -9.25 -2.19 -18.54
N LEU A 65 -9.81 -1.02 -18.86
CA LEU A 65 -10.74 -0.32 -17.98
C LEU A 65 -12.03 -1.14 -17.76
N ALA A 66 -12.61 -1.69 -18.82
CA ALA A 66 -13.81 -2.53 -18.70
C ALA A 66 -13.56 -3.80 -17.85
N ALA A 67 -12.36 -4.40 -17.97
CA ALA A 67 -11.99 -5.56 -17.17
C ALA A 67 -11.88 -5.20 -15.68
N VAL A 68 -11.25 -4.07 -15.36
CA VAL A 68 -11.11 -3.57 -13.98
C VAL A 68 -12.46 -3.20 -13.38
N ARG A 69 -13.32 -2.51 -14.13
CA ARG A 69 -14.68 -2.18 -13.69
C ARG A 69 -15.50 -3.40 -13.30
N ARG A 70 -15.39 -4.48 -14.07
CA ARG A 70 -16.04 -5.75 -13.70
C ARG A 70 -15.51 -6.29 -12.37
N LYS A 71 -14.17 -6.32 -12.17
CA LYS A 71 -13.56 -6.79 -10.93
C LYS A 71 -13.94 -5.92 -9.73
N GLN A 72 -13.98 -4.60 -9.92
CA GLN A 72 -14.42 -3.64 -8.90
C GLN A 72 -15.87 -3.94 -8.47
N GLY A 73 -16.78 -4.10 -9.43
CA GLY A 73 -18.17 -4.46 -9.14
C GLY A 73 -18.30 -5.82 -8.45
N ASP A 74 -17.48 -6.81 -8.82
CA ASP A 74 -17.46 -8.12 -8.18
C ASP A 74 -16.97 -8.05 -6.72
N LEU A 75 -15.92 -7.26 -6.44
CA LEU A 75 -15.41 -7.05 -5.08
C LEU A 75 -16.45 -6.32 -4.22
N LEU A 76 -17.00 -5.20 -4.70
CA LEU A 76 -17.97 -4.41 -3.94
C LEU A 76 -19.23 -5.23 -3.62
N ARG A 77 -19.71 -6.04 -4.57
CA ARG A 77 -20.82 -6.97 -4.33
C ARG A 77 -20.45 -8.03 -3.27
N LEU A 78 -19.25 -8.59 -3.32
CA LEU A 78 -18.80 -9.54 -2.31
C LEU A 78 -18.78 -8.90 -0.92
N VAL A 79 -18.25 -7.68 -0.79
CA VAL A 79 -18.26 -6.92 0.46
C VAL A 79 -19.68 -6.72 1.00
N GLN A 80 -20.65 -6.38 0.14
CA GLN A 80 -22.05 -6.19 0.56
C GLN A 80 -22.71 -7.47 1.10
N THR A 81 -22.18 -8.64 0.76
CA THR A 81 -22.69 -9.92 1.31
C THR A 81 -22.13 -10.25 2.70
N LEU A 82 -21.14 -9.50 3.17
CA LEU A 82 -20.54 -9.71 4.48
C LEU A 82 -21.41 -9.16 5.60
N GLY A 83 -21.32 -9.80 6.79
CA GLY A 83 -21.79 -9.21 8.02
C GLY A 83 -20.95 -7.98 8.42
N PHE A 84 -21.52 -7.12 9.27
CA PHE A 84 -20.88 -5.88 9.72
C PHE A 84 -19.47 -6.11 10.29
N GLU A 85 -19.29 -7.12 11.15
CA GLU A 85 -18.02 -7.47 11.79
C GLU A 85 -16.93 -7.87 10.75
N ASP A 86 -17.32 -8.64 9.73
CA ASP A 86 -16.41 -9.07 8.67
C ASP A 86 -16.04 -7.91 7.76
N GLN A 87 -16.98 -7.01 7.43
CA GLN A 87 -16.72 -5.78 6.70
C GLN A 87 -15.72 -4.90 7.45
N LEU A 88 -15.96 -4.70 8.74
CA LEU A 88 -15.09 -3.87 9.58
C LEU A 88 -13.68 -4.47 9.71
N THR A 89 -13.58 -5.78 9.84
CA THR A 89 -12.29 -6.50 9.89
C THR A 89 -11.53 -6.36 8.58
N ALA A 90 -12.21 -6.55 7.43
CA ALA A 90 -11.61 -6.38 6.12
C ALA A 90 -11.15 -4.94 5.89
N PHE A 91 -11.97 -3.96 6.25
CA PHE A 91 -11.61 -2.55 6.15
C PHE A 91 -10.40 -2.20 7.02
N ALA A 92 -10.38 -2.65 8.28
CA ALA A 92 -9.25 -2.43 9.18
C ALA A 92 -7.94 -2.99 8.62
N GLN A 93 -7.98 -4.17 8.01
CA GLN A 93 -6.79 -4.77 7.39
C GLN A 93 -6.28 -3.92 6.21
N HIS A 94 -7.18 -3.49 5.31
CA HIS A 94 -6.78 -2.67 4.17
C HIS A 94 -6.25 -1.30 4.58
N LEU A 95 -6.88 -0.65 5.55
CA LEU A 95 -6.40 0.62 6.08
C LEU A 95 -5.00 0.48 6.69
N ALA A 96 -4.75 -0.61 7.42
CA ALA A 96 -3.43 -0.90 7.97
C ALA A 96 -2.38 -1.15 6.87
N ASP A 97 -2.75 -1.87 5.80
CA ASP A 97 -1.89 -2.10 4.64
C ASP A 97 -1.57 -0.78 3.92
N ASP A 98 -2.54 0.12 3.74
CA ASP A 98 -2.31 1.43 3.12
C ASP A 98 -1.38 2.31 3.94
N VAL A 99 -1.61 2.43 5.25
CA VAL A 99 -0.73 3.19 6.17
C VAL A 99 0.70 2.66 6.14
N LYS A 100 0.86 1.35 6.20
CA LYS A 100 2.18 0.70 6.15
C LYS A 100 2.88 1.01 4.84
N ASN A 101 2.24 0.68 3.72
CA ASN A 101 2.87 0.73 2.41
C ASN A 101 3.08 2.16 1.92
N THR A 102 2.19 3.11 2.25
CA THR A 102 2.43 4.52 1.90
C THR A 102 3.67 5.09 2.60
N ALA A 103 3.97 4.67 3.83
CA ALA A 103 5.19 5.01 4.52
C ALA A 103 6.42 4.31 3.92
N GLU A 104 6.31 3.01 3.61
CA GLU A 104 7.42 2.23 3.01
C GLU A 104 7.80 2.72 1.60
N ILE A 105 6.86 3.25 0.82
CA ILE A 105 7.15 3.91 -0.47
C ILE A 105 8.10 5.09 -0.26
N GLU A 106 7.95 5.85 0.81
CA GLU A 106 8.82 6.98 1.16
C GLU A 106 10.10 6.54 1.90
N GLY A 107 10.30 5.23 2.11
CA GLY A 107 11.48 4.69 2.80
C GLY A 107 11.39 4.66 4.32
N GLU A 108 10.21 4.95 4.87
CA GLU A 108 9.92 4.81 6.30
C GLU A 108 9.57 3.36 6.64
N HIS A 109 9.86 2.92 7.88
CA HIS A 109 9.53 1.58 8.35
C HIS A 109 8.68 1.66 9.62
N PRO A 110 7.36 1.88 9.48
CA PRO A 110 6.49 2.06 10.63
C PRO A 110 6.32 0.76 11.44
N ASP A 111 6.13 0.90 12.75
CA ASP A 111 5.81 -0.23 13.62
C ASP A 111 4.39 -0.75 13.33
N VAL A 112 4.31 -2.00 12.88
CA VAL A 112 3.05 -2.66 12.52
C VAL A 112 2.07 -2.76 13.70
N GLU A 113 2.57 -2.95 14.93
CA GLU A 113 1.71 -2.96 16.14
C GLU A 113 1.10 -1.58 16.38
N SER A 114 1.87 -0.52 16.18
CA SER A 114 1.40 0.86 16.27
C SER A 114 0.32 1.17 15.22
N ILE A 115 0.48 0.69 13.99
CA ILE A 115 -0.54 0.82 12.93
C ILE A 115 -1.83 0.11 13.35
N ARG A 116 -1.75 -1.16 13.77
CA ARG A 116 -2.92 -1.93 14.20
C ARG A 116 -3.65 -1.27 15.36
N SER A 117 -2.91 -0.73 16.33
CA SER A 117 -3.46 -0.02 17.47
C SER A 117 -4.21 1.25 17.06
N SER A 118 -3.62 2.05 16.18
CA SER A 118 -4.25 3.26 15.66
C SER A 118 -5.54 2.94 14.89
N VAL A 119 -5.47 2.00 13.95
CA VAL A 119 -6.63 1.56 13.16
C VAL A 119 -7.73 1.04 14.06
N ALA A 120 -7.40 0.15 15.03
CA ALA A 120 -8.38 -0.38 15.98
C ALA A 120 -9.09 0.73 16.76
N ARG A 121 -8.34 1.72 17.23
CA ARG A 121 -8.88 2.87 18.00
C ARG A 121 -9.84 3.71 17.15
N HIS A 122 -9.44 4.08 15.94
CA HIS A 122 -10.27 4.91 15.06
C HIS A 122 -11.53 4.20 14.58
N LEU A 123 -11.50 2.88 14.47
CA LEU A 123 -12.65 2.07 14.05
C LEU A 123 -13.49 1.54 15.21
N GLY A 124 -13.18 1.89 16.45
CA GLY A 124 -13.91 1.40 17.64
C GLY A 124 -13.75 -0.09 17.91
N LEU A 125 -12.68 -0.72 17.38
CA LEU A 125 -12.33 -2.10 17.66
C LEU A 125 -11.63 -2.25 19.02
N SER A 126 -11.60 -3.48 19.55
CA SER A 126 -10.89 -3.74 20.82
C SER A 126 -9.41 -3.42 20.72
N THR A 127 -8.93 -2.58 21.63
CA THR A 127 -7.51 -2.22 21.78
C THR A 127 -6.83 -2.96 22.93
N ALA A 128 -7.50 -3.96 23.51
CA ALA A 128 -6.97 -4.72 24.66
C ALA A 128 -5.64 -5.41 24.29
N GLY A 129 -4.60 -5.10 25.06
CA GLY A 129 -3.24 -5.65 24.84
C GLY A 129 -2.42 -4.97 23.74
N LEU A 130 -2.95 -3.95 23.06
CA LEU A 130 -2.22 -3.16 22.09
C LEU A 130 -1.51 -1.98 22.77
N LYS A 131 -0.33 -1.62 22.25
CA LYS A 131 0.41 -0.41 22.67
C LYS A 131 -0.27 0.83 22.14
N LEU A 132 -0.05 1.98 22.78
CA LEU A 132 -0.47 3.26 22.22
C LEU A 132 0.27 3.52 20.88
N PRO A 133 -0.42 3.98 19.83
CA PRO A 133 0.22 4.31 18.57
C PRO A 133 1.11 5.54 18.71
N SER A 134 2.11 5.65 17.85
CA SER A 134 2.84 6.91 17.71
C SER A 134 1.96 7.97 17.07
N HIS A 135 2.16 9.24 17.43
CA HIS A 135 1.40 10.35 16.84
C HIS A 135 1.52 10.41 15.31
N ALA A 136 2.69 10.11 14.76
CA ALA A 136 2.89 10.13 13.30
C ALA A 136 2.01 9.09 12.59
N ILE A 137 1.94 7.87 13.13
CA ILE A 137 1.08 6.81 12.57
C ILE A 137 -0.40 7.15 12.76
N ASP A 138 -0.76 7.67 13.92
CA ASP A 138 -2.13 8.04 14.22
C ASP A 138 -2.65 9.11 13.27
N ASN A 139 -1.85 10.13 13.01
CA ASN A 139 -2.15 11.19 12.06
C ASN A 139 -2.23 10.66 10.61
N GLN A 140 -1.41 9.68 10.22
CA GLN A 140 -1.52 9.05 8.90
C GLN A 140 -2.84 8.29 8.73
N VAL A 141 -3.28 7.56 9.75
CA VAL A 141 -4.59 6.89 9.76
C VAL A 141 -5.71 7.93 9.63
N GLU A 142 -5.63 9.03 10.38
CA GLU A 142 -6.62 10.11 10.34
C GLU A 142 -6.74 10.74 8.95
N ILE A 143 -5.62 11.01 8.26
CA ILE A 143 -5.62 11.56 6.90
C ILE A 143 -6.33 10.62 5.92
N LEU A 144 -6.05 9.32 5.96
CA LEU A 144 -6.69 8.35 5.05
C LEU A 144 -8.18 8.19 5.36
N LEU A 145 -8.57 8.23 6.64
CA LEU A 145 -9.97 8.22 7.03
C LEU A 145 -10.69 9.51 6.60
N ASP A 146 -10.08 10.68 6.80
CA ASP A 146 -10.64 11.93 6.31
C ASP A 146 -10.81 11.90 4.79
N ALA A 147 -9.79 11.47 4.04
CA ALA A 147 -9.83 11.38 2.59
C ALA A 147 -10.97 10.48 2.08
N THR A 148 -11.25 9.37 2.75
CA THR A 148 -12.25 8.38 2.30
C THR A 148 -13.64 8.64 2.87
N HIS A 149 -13.77 8.93 4.18
CA HIS A 149 -15.06 9.17 4.82
C HIS A 149 -15.71 10.49 4.38
N HIS A 150 -14.88 11.53 4.13
CA HIS A 150 -15.32 12.84 3.66
C HIS A 150 -14.96 13.04 2.18
N ALA A 151 -15.00 11.97 1.40
CA ALA A 151 -14.62 11.99 -0.01
C ALA A 151 -15.48 12.94 -0.85
N GLU A 152 -16.77 13.09 -0.50
CA GLU A 152 -17.72 13.95 -1.20
C GLU A 152 -17.57 15.44 -0.88
N GLU A 153 -16.87 15.77 0.19
CA GLU A 153 -16.62 17.16 0.57
C GLU A 153 -15.62 17.82 -0.40
N PRO A 154 -15.76 19.13 -0.67
CA PRO A 154 -14.86 19.85 -1.54
C PRO A 154 -13.41 19.77 -1.04
N LEU A 155 -12.48 19.57 -1.96
CA LEU A 155 -11.07 19.69 -1.67
C LEU A 155 -10.68 21.18 -1.63
N THR A 156 -10.09 21.60 -0.52
CA THR A 156 -9.67 23.00 -0.31
C THR A 156 -8.17 23.06 0.01
N LYS A 157 -7.59 24.25 -0.19
CA LYS A 157 -6.23 24.53 0.26
C LYS A 157 -6.06 24.24 1.76
N ASP A 158 -7.03 24.65 2.57
CA ASP A 158 -6.95 24.48 4.03
C ASP A 158 -6.98 23.00 4.43
N ARG A 159 -7.72 22.14 3.69
CA ARG A 159 -7.72 20.68 3.89
C ARG A 159 -6.36 20.09 3.54
N LEU A 160 -5.75 20.48 2.42
CA LEU A 160 -4.39 20.06 2.06
C LEU A 160 -3.36 20.50 3.12
N PHE A 161 -3.48 21.72 3.63
CA PHE A 161 -2.61 22.23 4.69
C PHE A 161 -2.84 21.51 6.03
N ALA A 162 -4.09 21.12 6.34
CA ALA A 162 -4.39 20.32 7.52
C ALA A 162 -3.74 18.94 7.44
N TRP A 163 -3.85 18.24 6.31
CA TRP A 163 -3.16 16.96 6.08
C TRP A 163 -1.64 17.10 6.18
N HIS A 164 -1.08 18.17 5.61
CA HIS A 164 0.37 18.41 5.69
C HIS A 164 0.83 18.67 7.13
N ARG A 165 0.08 19.45 7.92
CA ARG A 165 0.34 19.65 9.35
C ARG A 165 0.25 18.34 10.15
N ALA A 166 -0.70 17.48 9.81
CA ALA A 166 -0.83 16.17 10.45
C ALA A 166 0.36 15.25 10.14
N LEU A 167 0.89 15.26 8.91
CA LEU A 167 2.09 14.49 8.57
C LEU A 167 3.35 14.95 9.33
N PHE A 168 3.45 16.25 9.61
CA PHE A 168 4.66 16.85 10.18
C PHE A 168 4.36 17.72 11.42
N PRO A 169 3.85 17.11 12.51
CA PRO A 169 3.41 17.88 13.69
C PRO A 169 4.55 18.62 14.38
N ASN A 170 5.78 18.18 14.20
CA ASN A 170 6.99 18.77 14.80
C ASN A 170 7.69 19.79 13.88
N GLY A 171 7.13 20.11 12.70
CA GLY A 171 7.73 21.04 11.76
C GLY A 171 9.01 20.54 11.08
N SER A 172 9.24 19.22 11.07
CA SER A 172 10.45 18.63 10.50
C SER A 172 10.16 17.33 9.76
N SER A 173 10.96 17.04 8.72
CA SER A 173 11.07 15.76 8.06
C SER A 173 12.44 15.18 8.38
N GLY A 174 12.47 14.05 9.09
CA GLY A 174 13.70 13.52 9.64
C GLY A 174 14.43 14.55 10.51
N LEU A 175 15.65 14.91 10.13
CA LEU A 175 16.49 15.89 10.84
C LEU A 175 16.33 17.34 10.32
N TYR A 176 15.52 17.55 9.28
CA TYR A 176 15.43 18.84 8.60
C TYR A 176 14.13 19.56 8.91
N ALA A 177 14.22 20.85 9.23
CA ALA A 177 13.06 21.72 9.34
C ALA A 177 12.44 21.94 7.95
N ILE A 178 11.12 21.83 7.85
CA ILE A 178 10.34 22.06 6.64
C ILE A 178 9.22 23.07 6.89
N ARG A 179 8.70 23.70 5.84
CA ARG A 179 7.52 24.54 5.92
C ARG A 179 6.28 23.66 6.07
N VAL A 180 5.60 23.77 7.18
CA VAL A 180 4.44 22.93 7.49
C VAL A 180 3.14 23.70 7.35
N GLY A 181 2.19 23.16 6.59
CA GLY A 181 0.90 23.80 6.32
C GLY A 181 1.04 25.07 5.48
N ASP A 182 2.01 25.09 4.58
CA ASP A 182 2.26 26.14 3.62
C ASP A 182 2.95 25.55 2.38
N TRP A 183 2.96 26.28 1.26
CA TRP A 183 3.64 25.83 0.04
C TRP A 183 5.16 25.99 0.17
N ARG A 184 5.91 25.11 -0.51
CA ARG A 184 7.36 25.25 -0.62
C ARG A 184 7.74 26.55 -1.29
N ASN A 185 8.90 27.07 -0.92
CA ASN A 185 9.50 28.26 -1.54
C ASN A 185 10.84 27.98 -2.23
N ASP A 186 11.26 26.70 -2.26
CA ASP A 186 12.48 26.26 -2.91
C ASP A 186 12.18 25.43 -4.16
N VAL A 187 13.14 25.38 -5.09
CA VAL A 187 13.06 24.51 -6.27
C VAL A 187 13.11 23.04 -5.81
N MET A 188 12.18 22.23 -6.31
CA MET A 188 12.12 20.81 -6.01
C MET A 188 12.58 19.99 -7.20
N ARG A 189 13.54 19.10 -6.97
CA ARG A 189 14.09 18.16 -7.97
C ARG A 189 14.12 16.74 -7.43
N GLY A 190 13.66 15.80 -8.21
CA GLY A 190 13.91 14.37 -8.01
C GLY A 190 15.26 14.01 -8.62
N VAL A 191 16.22 13.62 -7.80
CA VAL A 191 17.57 13.28 -8.24
C VAL A 191 17.98 11.88 -7.81
N SER A 192 18.88 11.24 -8.57
CA SER A 192 19.59 10.02 -8.18
C SER A 192 21.08 10.14 -8.51
N GLY A 193 21.91 9.26 -7.92
CA GLY A 193 23.36 9.30 -8.09
C GLY A 193 24.10 9.76 -6.84
N GLY A 194 25.44 9.70 -6.83
CA GLY A 194 26.27 10.16 -5.74
C GLY A 194 26.63 11.63 -5.90
N PHE A 195 27.12 12.22 -4.82
CA PHE A 195 27.58 13.60 -4.76
C PHE A 195 28.49 13.97 -5.95
N GLY A 196 28.09 15.01 -6.73
CA GLY A 196 28.81 15.48 -7.92
C GLY A 196 28.53 14.69 -9.21
N HIS A 197 27.66 13.68 -9.16
CA HIS A 197 27.22 12.87 -10.29
C HIS A 197 25.70 12.62 -10.24
N GLU A 198 24.95 13.65 -9.83
CA GLU A 198 23.50 13.54 -9.70
C GLU A 198 22.84 13.57 -11.08
N THR A 199 21.88 12.65 -11.28
CA THR A 199 20.97 12.66 -12.41
C THR A 199 19.65 13.26 -11.99
N VAL A 200 19.23 14.34 -12.62
CA VAL A 200 17.91 14.95 -12.39
C VAL A 200 16.86 14.15 -13.18
N HIS A 201 15.96 13.50 -12.50
CA HIS A 201 14.85 12.74 -13.08
C HIS A 201 13.65 13.64 -13.35
N PHE A 202 13.37 14.54 -12.42
CA PHE A 202 12.22 15.44 -12.46
C PHE A 202 12.56 16.78 -11.82
N GLU A 203 12.00 17.86 -12.37
CA GLU A 203 11.96 19.19 -11.76
C GLU A 203 10.50 19.65 -11.72
N ALA A 204 10.02 19.99 -10.54
CA ALA A 204 8.67 20.48 -10.33
C ALA A 204 8.54 21.96 -10.77
N PRO A 205 7.31 22.47 -11.02
CA PRO A 205 7.09 23.88 -11.29
C PRO A 205 7.77 24.80 -10.27
N PRO A 206 8.28 25.97 -10.66
CA PRO A 206 8.96 26.87 -9.73
C PRO A 206 8.01 27.35 -8.63
N PRO A 207 8.52 27.70 -7.42
CA PRO A 207 7.71 28.03 -6.26
C PRO A 207 6.66 29.12 -6.52
N GLU A 208 6.99 30.09 -7.34
CA GLU A 208 6.13 31.24 -7.68
C GLU A 208 4.85 30.80 -8.41
N ARG A 209 4.88 29.68 -9.12
CA ARG A 209 3.73 29.12 -9.84
C ARG A 209 2.80 28.28 -8.96
N ILE A 210 3.27 27.78 -7.80
CA ILE A 210 2.50 26.84 -6.99
C ILE A 210 1.10 27.34 -6.61
N PRO A 211 0.92 28.61 -6.18
CA PRO A 211 -0.42 29.09 -5.83
C PRO A 211 -1.41 29.00 -6.99
N GLU A 212 -0.98 29.35 -8.19
CA GLU A 212 -1.78 29.29 -9.42
C GLU A 212 -2.04 27.83 -9.84
N GLU A 213 -1.00 27.00 -9.85
CA GLU A 213 -1.10 25.57 -10.20
C GLU A 213 -2.09 24.81 -9.27
N ILE A 214 -2.02 25.11 -7.97
CA ILE A 214 -2.97 24.51 -7.01
C ILE A 214 -4.37 25.07 -7.19
N GLN A 215 -4.53 26.34 -7.49
CA GLN A 215 -5.86 26.90 -7.79
C GLN A 215 -6.49 26.19 -9.00
N HIS A 216 -5.73 25.96 -10.09
CA HIS A 216 -6.19 25.21 -11.26
C HIS A 216 -6.52 23.75 -10.90
N PHE A 217 -5.66 23.09 -10.12
CA PHE A 217 -5.89 21.74 -9.67
C PHE A 217 -7.17 21.62 -8.83
N LEU A 218 -7.38 22.52 -7.87
CA LEU A 218 -8.57 22.53 -7.03
C LEU A 218 -9.85 22.83 -7.83
N ALA A 219 -9.78 23.73 -8.79
CA ALA A 219 -10.89 24.00 -9.70
C ALA A 219 -11.25 22.76 -10.53
N TRP A 220 -10.25 22.09 -11.13
CA TRP A 220 -10.43 20.85 -11.87
C TRP A 220 -10.95 19.71 -10.96
N TRP A 221 -10.40 19.58 -9.74
CA TRP A 221 -10.81 18.54 -8.78
C TRP A 221 -12.27 18.68 -8.36
N ASN A 222 -12.73 19.90 -8.07
CA ASN A 222 -14.07 20.15 -7.57
C ASN A 222 -15.12 20.26 -8.69
N ASP A 223 -14.69 20.43 -9.94
CA ASP A 223 -15.60 20.39 -11.08
C ASP A 223 -15.91 18.94 -11.46
N ARG A 224 -17.14 18.52 -11.14
CA ARG A 224 -17.65 17.18 -11.46
C ARG A 224 -18.55 17.14 -12.69
N SER A 225 -18.61 18.21 -13.44
CA SER A 225 -19.40 18.28 -14.69
C SER A 225 -18.80 17.43 -15.81
N HIS A 226 -17.53 17.06 -15.70
CA HIS A 226 -16.85 16.21 -16.67
C HIS A 226 -17.30 14.76 -16.57
N LEU A 227 -17.68 14.19 -17.74
CA LEU A 227 -18.06 12.77 -17.90
C LEU A 227 -16.81 11.86 -17.94
N LEU A 228 -15.82 12.14 -17.11
CA LEU A 228 -14.63 11.30 -17.03
C LEU A 228 -14.87 10.09 -16.12
N ASP A 229 -14.48 8.92 -16.59
CA ASP A 229 -14.50 7.70 -15.76
C ASP A 229 -13.70 7.92 -14.46
N GLY A 230 -14.26 7.51 -13.32
CA GLY A 230 -13.68 7.81 -12.00
C GLY A 230 -12.31 7.19 -11.76
N LEU A 231 -12.02 6.00 -12.35
CA LEU A 231 -10.68 5.41 -12.26
C LEU A 231 -9.66 6.22 -13.06
N LEU A 232 -10.05 6.70 -14.25
CA LEU A 232 -9.20 7.60 -15.04
C LEU A 232 -8.98 8.92 -14.32
N ARG A 233 -10.05 9.46 -13.71
CA ARG A 233 -9.97 10.69 -12.92
C ARG A 233 -9.01 10.54 -11.73
N ALA A 234 -9.06 9.43 -11.01
CA ALA A 234 -8.13 9.14 -9.92
C ALA A 234 -6.68 9.06 -10.41
N GLY A 235 -6.44 8.41 -11.56
CA GLY A 235 -5.10 8.35 -12.17
C GLY A 235 -4.58 9.72 -12.61
N ILE A 236 -5.43 10.56 -13.20
CA ILE A 236 -5.07 11.93 -13.60
C ILE A 236 -4.82 12.80 -12.37
N ALA A 237 -5.66 12.72 -11.35
CA ALA A 237 -5.47 13.46 -10.09
C ALA A 237 -4.11 13.14 -9.44
N HIS A 238 -3.74 11.86 -9.42
CA HIS A 238 -2.45 11.40 -8.93
C HIS A 238 -1.30 12.05 -9.71
N LEU A 239 -1.31 11.90 -11.04
CA LEU A 239 -0.26 12.45 -11.91
C LEU A 239 -0.19 13.97 -11.81
N TYR A 240 -1.32 14.65 -11.78
CA TYR A 240 -1.40 16.10 -11.71
C TYR A 240 -0.78 16.62 -10.42
N PHE A 241 -1.25 16.14 -9.26
CA PHE A 241 -0.78 16.62 -7.96
C PHE A 241 0.70 16.28 -7.72
N VAL A 242 1.14 15.06 -8.05
CA VAL A 242 2.54 14.66 -7.88
C VAL A 242 3.48 15.46 -8.80
N THR A 243 2.97 15.96 -9.94
CA THR A 243 3.75 16.83 -10.86
C THR A 243 3.86 18.25 -10.31
N ILE A 244 2.80 18.83 -9.74
CA ILE A 244 2.89 20.16 -9.08
C ILE A 244 3.88 20.11 -7.90
N HIS A 245 3.83 19.04 -7.11
CA HIS A 245 4.73 18.81 -5.96
C HIS A 245 4.80 20.01 -5.01
N PRO A 246 3.68 20.44 -4.40
CA PRO A 246 3.56 21.77 -3.81
C PRO A 246 4.23 21.94 -2.43
N PHE A 247 4.63 20.87 -1.76
CA PHE A 247 5.19 20.91 -0.41
C PHE A 247 6.69 20.59 -0.40
N ASP A 248 7.38 20.95 0.70
CA ASP A 248 8.80 20.60 0.90
C ASP A 248 9.00 19.08 1.04
N ASP A 249 8.02 18.37 1.65
CA ASP A 249 7.96 16.92 1.78
C ASP A 249 6.49 16.46 1.93
N GLY A 250 6.24 15.14 1.94
CA GLY A 250 4.91 14.55 2.11
C GLY A 250 4.03 14.56 0.86
N ASN A 251 4.52 15.07 -0.28
CA ASN A 251 3.75 15.13 -1.52
C ASN A 251 3.27 13.75 -1.96
N GLY A 252 4.09 12.72 -1.88
CA GLY A 252 3.71 11.35 -2.23
C GLY A 252 2.59 10.81 -1.35
N ARG A 253 2.66 11.01 -0.04
CA ARG A 253 1.64 10.58 0.92
C ARG A 253 0.30 11.29 0.69
N ILE A 254 0.34 12.61 0.46
CA ILE A 254 -0.86 13.42 0.14
C ILE A 254 -1.42 13.01 -1.22
N THR A 255 -0.58 12.78 -2.24
CA THR A 255 -1.01 12.30 -3.56
C THR A 255 -1.77 10.98 -3.45
N ARG A 256 -1.28 10.03 -2.66
CA ARG A 256 -1.97 8.74 -2.45
C ARG A 256 -3.27 8.90 -1.67
N ALA A 257 -3.32 9.77 -0.67
CA ALA A 257 -4.56 10.10 0.03
C ALA A 257 -5.60 10.76 -0.91
N LEU A 258 -5.18 11.67 -1.78
CA LEU A 258 -6.04 12.23 -2.85
C LEU A 258 -6.52 11.15 -3.82
N THR A 259 -5.66 10.21 -4.17
CA THR A 259 -6.05 9.09 -5.04
C THR A 259 -7.10 8.21 -4.38
N ASP A 260 -6.93 7.91 -3.09
CA ASP A 260 -7.90 7.16 -2.30
C ASP A 260 -9.23 7.91 -2.16
N MET A 261 -9.19 9.24 -1.99
CA MET A 261 -10.36 10.10 -2.02
C MET A 261 -11.12 10.02 -3.36
N ALA A 262 -10.39 10.10 -4.49
CA ALA A 262 -10.99 10.01 -5.82
C ALA A 262 -11.61 8.63 -6.09
N LEU A 263 -10.94 7.56 -5.63
CA LEU A 263 -11.46 6.20 -5.76
C LEU A 263 -12.64 5.92 -4.83
N ALA A 264 -12.69 6.52 -3.63
CA ALA A 264 -13.84 6.44 -2.74
C ALA A 264 -15.08 7.14 -3.35
N GLN A 265 -14.87 8.28 -4.03
CA GLN A 265 -15.91 8.96 -4.81
C GLN A 265 -16.47 8.07 -5.94
N ASP A 266 -15.60 7.31 -6.61
CA ASP A 266 -15.97 6.42 -7.71
C ASP A 266 -16.66 5.15 -7.21
N ASP A 267 -16.17 4.56 -6.11
CA ASP A 267 -16.76 3.37 -5.49
C ASP A 267 -18.15 3.65 -4.87
N HIS A 268 -18.45 4.93 -4.56
CA HIS A 268 -19.62 5.34 -3.76
C HIS A 268 -19.67 4.64 -2.39
N PHE A 269 -18.49 4.37 -1.84
CA PHE A 269 -18.29 3.73 -0.54
C PHE A 269 -17.31 4.55 0.30
N ASN A 270 -17.68 4.82 1.55
CA ASN A 270 -16.80 5.54 2.50
C ASN A 270 -15.65 4.68 3.04
N GLN A 271 -15.68 3.39 2.74
CA GLN A 271 -14.68 2.42 3.16
C GLN A 271 -14.07 1.76 1.93
N ARG A 272 -12.77 1.76 1.86
CA ARG A 272 -12.06 1.09 0.78
C ARG A 272 -11.62 -0.31 1.20
N TYR A 273 -11.69 -1.26 0.28
CA TYR A 273 -11.41 -2.67 0.52
C TYR A 273 -10.26 -3.19 -0.35
N TYR A 274 -9.49 -2.31 -0.97
CA TYR A 274 -8.30 -2.65 -1.76
C TYR A 274 -7.24 -1.55 -1.62
N SER A 275 -5.98 -1.96 -1.45
CA SER A 275 -4.85 -1.06 -1.21
C SER A 275 -4.08 -0.78 -2.49
N LEU A 276 -4.14 0.48 -2.94
CA LEU A 276 -3.31 0.93 -4.05
C LEU A 276 -1.85 1.06 -3.62
N SER A 277 -1.60 1.59 -2.42
CA SER A 277 -0.25 1.80 -1.88
C SER A 277 0.53 0.48 -1.78
N LYS A 278 -0.13 -0.62 -1.41
CA LYS A 278 0.49 -1.95 -1.35
C LYS A 278 0.97 -2.42 -2.72
N THR A 279 0.13 -2.25 -3.74
CA THR A 279 0.49 -2.64 -5.11
C THR A 279 1.56 -1.74 -5.72
N ILE A 280 1.53 -0.43 -5.41
CA ILE A 280 2.59 0.52 -5.80
C ILE A 280 3.91 0.09 -5.14
N MET A 281 3.91 -0.22 -3.84
CA MET A 281 5.13 -0.63 -3.12
C MET A 281 5.74 -1.89 -3.74
N ALA A 282 4.93 -2.88 -4.07
CA ALA A 282 5.39 -4.11 -4.75
C ALA A 282 6.03 -3.84 -6.12
N ASN A 283 5.67 -2.74 -6.78
CA ASN A 283 6.15 -2.36 -8.12
C ASN A 283 6.80 -0.96 -8.12
N ARG A 284 7.47 -0.58 -7.02
CA ARG A 284 7.96 0.77 -6.77
C ARG A 284 8.84 1.33 -7.89
N SER A 285 9.74 0.52 -8.44
CA SER A 285 10.62 0.97 -9.53
C SER A 285 9.84 1.32 -10.80
N ALA A 286 8.88 0.48 -11.20
CA ALA A 286 8.03 0.74 -12.36
C ALA A 286 7.12 1.96 -12.16
N TYR A 287 6.70 2.23 -10.92
CA TYR A 287 5.95 3.42 -10.56
C TYR A 287 6.76 4.69 -10.86
N TYR A 288 7.99 4.79 -10.38
CA TYR A 288 8.82 5.97 -10.62
C TYR A 288 9.22 6.11 -12.10
N GLU A 289 9.51 5.00 -12.78
CA GLU A 289 9.86 5.00 -14.20
C GLU A 289 8.72 5.53 -15.08
N VAL A 290 7.48 5.08 -14.85
CA VAL A 290 6.33 5.56 -15.62
C VAL A 290 5.97 7.01 -15.30
N LEU A 291 6.14 7.44 -14.05
CA LEU A 291 5.98 8.85 -13.67
C LEU A 291 6.99 9.73 -14.41
N GLU A 292 8.29 9.41 -14.31
CA GLU A 292 9.36 10.16 -14.97
C GLU A 292 9.12 10.27 -16.47
N THR A 293 8.81 9.13 -17.12
CA THR A 293 8.57 9.09 -18.56
C THR A 293 7.37 9.96 -18.96
N THR A 294 6.28 9.93 -18.19
CA THR A 294 5.08 10.71 -18.47
C THR A 294 5.30 12.20 -18.21
N GLN A 295 5.98 12.55 -17.12
CA GLN A 295 6.27 13.94 -16.75
C GLN A 295 7.22 14.65 -17.72
N ARG A 296 8.08 13.88 -18.41
CA ARG A 296 8.98 14.36 -19.48
C ARG A 296 8.34 14.30 -20.86
N GLY A 297 7.11 13.79 -20.96
CA GLY A 297 6.40 13.66 -22.22
C GLY A 297 5.75 14.96 -22.72
N ASN A 298 4.89 14.77 -23.68
CA ASN A 298 4.14 15.85 -24.36
C ASN A 298 2.69 16.00 -23.85
N GLY A 299 2.37 15.42 -22.68
CA GLY A 299 1.01 15.41 -22.12
C GLY A 299 0.17 14.20 -22.49
N ASP A 300 0.67 13.26 -23.33
CA ASP A 300 0.05 11.95 -23.51
C ASP A 300 0.30 11.08 -22.25
N CYS A 301 -0.73 10.98 -21.39
CA CYS A 301 -0.67 10.18 -20.17
C CYS A 301 -1.16 8.72 -20.37
N THR A 302 -1.30 8.23 -21.61
CA THR A 302 -1.70 6.86 -21.91
C THR A 302 -0.82 5.83 -21.19
N PRO A 303 0.53 5.89 -21.20
CA PRO A 303 1.36 4.92 -20.48
C PRO A 303 1.11 4.90 -18.98
N TRP A 304 0.94 6.08 -18.37
CA TRP A 304 0.61 6.23 -16.97
C TRP A 304 -0.76 5.62 -16.63
N LEU A 305 -1.80 5.95 -17.39
CA LEU A 305 -3.16 5.44 -17.16
C LEU A 305 -3.24 3.92 -17.35
N LEU A 306 -2.52 3.35 -18.32
CA LEU A 306 -2.42 1.90 -18.49
C LEU A 306 -1.74 1.24 -17.28
N TRP A 307 -0.66 1.82 -16.77
CA TRP A 307 0.01 1.35 -15.58
C TRP A 307 -0.89 1.45 -14.36
N PHE A 308 -1.57 2.58 -14.18
CA PHE A 308 -2.49 2.85 -13.08
C PHE A 308 -3.67 1.86 -13.06
N ILE A 309 -4.30 1.62 -14.21
CA ILE A 309 -5.38 0.64 -14.36
C ILE A 309 -4.89 -0.76 -14.00
N ARG A 310 -3.69 -1.18 -14.45
CA ARG A 310 -3.10 -2.48 -14.09
C ARG A 310 -2.80 -2.58 -12.59
N THR A 311 -2.37 -1.50 -11.97
CA THR A 311 -2.13 -1.44 -10.53
C THR A 311 -3.43 -1.63 -9.74
N ILE A 312 -4.52 -0.98 -10.17
CA ILE A 312 -5.86 -1.20 -9.58
C ILE A 312 -6.33 -2.64 -9.84
N ASP A 313 -6.14 -3.19 -11.04
CA ASP A 313 -6.49 -4.59 -11.35
C ASP A 313 -5.84 -5.57 -10.39
N SER A 314 -4.55 -5.38 -10.10
CA SER A 314 -3.80 -6.19 -9.14
C SER A 314 -4.31 -6.00 -7.72
N ALA A 315 -4.55 -4.75 -7.29
CA ALA A 315 -5.09 -4.43 -5.97
C ALA A 315 -6.46 -5.08 -5.73
N LEU A 316 -7.36 -4.99 -6.69
CA LEU A 316 -8.69 -5.63 -6.63
C LEU A 316 -8.61 -7.15 -6.57
N THR A 317 -7.68 -7.75 -7.34
CA THR A 317 -7.47 -9.20 -7.36
C THR A 317 -6.98 -9.70 -6.00
N GLU A 318 -5.99 -9.01 -5.43
CA GLU A 318 -5.45 -9.34 -4.10
C GLU A 318 -6.48 -9.14 -2.99
N ALA A 319 -7.23 -8.04 -3.03
CA ALA A 319 -8.27 -7.75 -2.06
C ALA A 319 -9.38 -8.82 -2.08
N LYS A 320 -9.85 -9.23 -3.27
CA LYS A 320 -10.83 -10.30 -3.41
C LYS A 320 -10.33 -11.61 -2.80
N GLN A 321 -9.07 -11.97 -3.07
CA GLN A 321 -8.46 -13.17 -2.50
C GLN A 321 -8.39 -13.10 -0.96
N CYS A 322 -7.91 -11.99 -0.41
CA CYS A 322 -7.81 -11.77 1.03
C CYS A 322 -9.18 -11.87 1.71
N LEU A 323 -10.20 -11.29 1.08
CA LEU A 323 -11.56 -11.33 1.58
C LEU A 323 -12.13 -12.76 1.56
N GLN A 324 -11.92 -13.52 0.48
CA GLN A 324 -12.33 -14.92 0.39
C GLN A 324 -11.62 -15.80 1.43
N GLU A 325 -10.34 -15.57 1.70
CA GLU A 325 -9.59 -16.26 2.74
C GLU A 325 -10.15 -15.93 4.14
N THR A 326 -10.52 -14.68 4.39
CA THR A 326 -11.14 -14.23 5.65
C THR A 326 -12.50 -14.88 5.86
N LEU A 327 -13.34 -14.90 4.84
CA LEU A 327 -14.64 -15.59 4.88
C LEU A 327 -14.49 -17.09 5.15
N PHE A 328 -13.57 -17.72 4.44
CA PHE A 328 -13.30 -19.14 4.66
C PHE A 328 -12.83 -19.40 6.10
N LYS A 329 -11.98 -18.54 6.65
CA LYS A 329 -11.53 -18.65 8.06
C LYS A 329 -12.70 -18.53 9.04
N ALA A 330 -13.60 -17.58 8.81
CA ALA A 330 -14.79 -17.39 9.65
C ALA A 330 -15.72 -18.61 9.58
N ASP A 331 -16.05 -19.09 8.37
CA ASP A 331 -16.86 -20.28 8.14
C ASP A 331 -16.23 -21.54 8.73
N TYR A 332 -14.93 -21.71 8.55
CA TYR A 332 -14.18 -22.82 9.11
C TYR A 332 -14.34 -22.88 10.64
N TRP A 333 -14.10 -21.77 11.35
CA TRP A 333 -14.25 -21.73 12.79
C TRP A 333 -15.70 -21.89 13.26
N ARG A 334 -16.66 -21.46 12.47
CA ARG A 334 -18.10 -21.67 12.72
C ARG A 334 -18.46 -23.16 12.62
N ILE A 335 -17.99 -23.85 11.57
CA ILE A 335 -18.22 -25.30 11.35
C ILE A 335 -17.61 -26.11 12.49
N TYR A 336 -16.35 -25.83 12.84
CA TYR A 336 -15.60 -26.58 13.81
C TYR A 336 -15.73 -26.07 15.28
N ARG A 337 -16.66 -25.16 15.57
CA ARG A 337 -16.83 -24.52 16.89
C ARG A 337 -16.99 -25.50 18.06
N LYS A 338 -17.55 -26.70 17.82
CA LYS A 338 -17.81 -27.71 18.81
C LYS A 338 -16.66 -28.73 18.96
N VAL A 339 -15.65 -28.70 18.12
CA VAL A 339 -14.51 -29.60 18.20
C VAL A 339 -13.59 -29.15 19.33
N PRO A 340 -13.34 -30.03 20.33
CA PRO A 340 -12.43 -29.69 21.40
C PRO A 340 -10.99 -29.65 20.87
N LEU A 341 -10.38 -28.48 20.88
CA LEU A 341 -9.01 -28.27 20.41
C LEU A 341 -8.10 -27.81 21.53
N SER A 342 -6.90 -28.40 21.58
CA SER A 342 -5.83 -27.88 22.43
C SER A 342 -5.38 -26.50 21.90
N GLU A 343 -4.78 -25.67 22.77
CA GLU A 343 -4.20 -24.38 22.35
C GLU A 343 -3.16 -24.55 21.25
N ARG A 344 -2.39 -25.63 21.28
CA ARG A 344 -1.38 -25.96 20.27
C ARG A 344 -2.02 -26.24 18.91
N GLN A 345 -3.08 -27.06 18.87
CA GLN A 345 -3.83 -27.31 17.62
C GLN A 345 -4.41 -26.04 17.06
N ARG A 346 -5.02 -25.20 17.91
CA ARG A 346 -5.54 -23.87 17.49
C ARG A 346 -4.44 -22.97 16.95
N LYS A 347 -3.27 -22.92 17.59
CA LYS A 347 -2.10 -22.17 17.13
C LYS A 347 -1.65 -22.62 15.74
N VAL A 348 -1.56 -23.92 15.51
CA VAL A 348 -1.12 -24.48 14.21
C VAL A 348 -2.13 -24.15 13.12
N ILE A 349 -3.43 -24.32 13.36
CA ILE A 349 -4.48 -23.98 12.40
C ILE A 349 -4.43 -22.49 12.05
N ASN A 350 -4.33 -21.61 13.05
CA ASN A 350 -4.21 -20.16 12.79
C ASN A 350 -2.95 -19.85 11.97
N ARG A 351 -1.82 -20.52 12.24
CA ARG A 351 -0.60 -20.33 11.45
C ARG A 351 -0.74 -20.75 9.99
N LEU A 352 -1.55 -21.78 9.71
CA LEU A 352 -1.88 -22.17 8.33
C LEU A 352 -2.78 -21.13 7.65
N PHE A 353 -3.74 -20.54 8.38
CA PHE A 353 -4.54 -19.42 7.87
C PHE A 353 -3.70 -18.19 7.58
N ASP A 354 -2.78 -17.83 8.49
CA ASP A 354 -1.92 -16.65 8.31
C ASP A 354 -1.01 -16.77 7.08
N ALA A 355 -0.63 -18.00 6.72
CA ALA A 355 0.13 -18.26 5.50
C ALA A 355 -0.73 -18.17 4.22
N GLY A 356 -2.05 -18.37 4.32
CA GLY A 356 -2.97 -18.43 3.18
C GLY A 356 -2.87 -19.72 2.35
N LYS A 357 -3.75 -19.87 1.36
CA LYS A 357 -3.74 -21.04 0.46
C LYS A 357 -2.43 -21.10 -0.32
N GLY A 358 -1.70 -22.20 -0.19
CA GLY A 358 -0.40 -22.40 -0.86
C GLY A 358 0.80 -21.75 -0.18
N GLY A 359 0.61 -20.76 0.69
CA GLY A 359 1.71 -20.01 1.33
C GLY A 359 2.50 -20.82 2.39
N PHE A 360 1.97 -21.94 2.87
CA PHE A 360 2.69 -22.84 3.77
C PHE A 360 3.46 -23.90 2.98
N THR A 361 4.60 -23.48 2.38
CA THR A 361 5.40 -24.27 1.43
C THR A 361 5.57 -25.72 1.82
N GLY A 362 5.15 -26.65 0.96
CA GLY A 362 5.20 -28.10 1.19
C GLY A 362 4.25 -28.62 2.27
N GLY A 363 3.26 -27.82 2.68
CA GLY A 363 2.23 -28.20 3.65
C GLY A 363 2.73 -28.38 5.08
N LEU A 364 1.80 -28.70 5.99
CA LEU A 364 2.08 -29.06 7.37
C LEU A 364 2.55 -30.52 7.42
N ASN A 365 3.66 -30.79 8.10
CA ASN A 365 4.10 -32.12 8.44
C ASN A 365 4.46 -32.22 9.92
N THR A 366 4.71 -33.43 10.42
CA THR A 366 5.02 -33.67 11.85
C THR A 366 6.21 -32.81 12.33
N ARG A 367 7.26 -32.60 11.49
CA ARG A 367 8.43 -31.79 11.86
C ARG A 367 8.05 -30.32 12.03
N LYS A 368 7.26 -29.77 11.09
CA LYS A 368 6.78 -28.39 11.18
C LYS A 368 5.84 -28.18 12.35
N TYR A 369 4.96 -29.17 12.62
CA TYR A 369 4.10 -29.14 13.80
C TYR A 369 4.94 -29.06 15.10
N GLN A 370 5.98 -29.91 15.23
CA GLN A 370 6.91 -29.87 16.36
C GLN A 370 7.59 -28.49 16.49
N SER A 371 8.07 -27.94 15.39
CA SER A 371 8.72 -26.62 15.37
C SER A 371 7.80 -25.50 15.85
N LEU A 372 6.51 -25.55 15.50
CA LEU A 372 5.51 -24.55 15.88
C LEU A 372 5.07 -24.66 17.35
N THR A 373 5.11 -25.88 17.92
CA THR A 373 4.47 -26.18 19.21
C THR A 373 5.43 -26.65 20.30
N GLY A 374 6.66 -27.04 19.94
CA GLY A 374 7.66 -27.54 20.89
C GLY A 374 7.39 -28.97 21.45
N VAL A 375 6.44 -29.70 20.87
CA VAL A 375 6.05 -31.02 21.39
C VAL A 375 6.89 -32.17 20.83
N SER A 376 6.79 -33.37 21.46
CA SER A 376 7.41 -34.58 20.96
C SER A 376 6.83 -35.03 19.62
N ARG A 377 7.60 -35.81 18.84
CA ARG A 377 7.14 -36.35 17.55
C ARG A 377 5.85 -37.16 17.67
N ALA A 378 5.73 -37.97 18.73
CA ALA A 378 4.54 -38.79 18.97
C ALA A 378 3.31 -37.92 19.24
N THR A 379 3.44 -36.85 20.03
CA THR A 379 2.37 -35.88 20.28
C THR A 379 1.98 -35.15 19.00
N ALA A 380 2.96 -34.65 18.23
CA ALA A 380 2.71 -33.97 16.96
C ALA A 380 1.95 -34.84 15.96
N TRP A 381 2.36 -36.12 15.85
CA TRP A 381 1.67 -37.08 14.98
C TRP A 381 0.22 -37.33 15.41
N ARG A 382 -0.01 -37.56 16.71
CA ARG A 382 -1.36 -37.79 17.27
C ARG A 382 -2.24 -36.56 17.05
N GLU A 383 -1.79 -35.36 17.44
CA GLU A 383 -2.57 -34.14 17.33
C GLU A 383 -2.88 -33.78 15.84
N THR A 384 -1.98 -34.11 14.91
CA THR A 384 -2.23 -33.94 13.46
C THR A 384 -3.24 -35.00 12.97
N ALA A 385 -3.15 -36.26 13.43
CA ALA A 385 -4.11 -37.31 13.07
C ALA A 385 -5.52 -36.99 13.61
N ASP A 386 -5.63 -36.43 14.82
CA ASP A 386 -6.89 -35.97 15.38
C ASP A 386 -7.53 -34.90 14.50
N LEU A 387 -6.75 -33.86 14.07
CA LEU A 387 -7.24 -32.82 13.18
C LEU A 387 -7.67 -33.35 11.80
N LEU A 388 -6.95 -34.34 11.27
CA LEU A 388 -7.30 -34.99 10.00
C LEU A 388 -8.61 -35.81 10.17
N SER A 389 -8.77 -36.54 11.27
CA SER A 389 -9.95 -37.41 11.50
C SER A 389 -11.26 -36.62 11.58
N VAL A 390 -11.21 -35.38 12.06
CA VAL A 390 -12.39 -34.51 12.15
C VAL A 390 -12.56 -33.60 10.90
N GLY A 391 -11.70 -33.74 9.88
CA GLY A 391 -11.78 -33.01 8.63
C GLY A 391 -11.22 -31.55 8.70
N MET A 392 -10.59 -31.18 9.80
CA MET A 392 -9.95 -29.87 9.96
C MET A 392 -8.67 -29.71 9.11
N LEU A 393 -8.06 -30.82 8.72
CA LEU A 393 -6.97 -30.88 7.76
C LEU A 393 -7.32 -31.88 6.66
N ARG A 394 -6.74 -31.70 5.48
CA ARG A 394 -6.76 -32.70 4.39
C ARG A 394 -5.35 -33.07 3.98
N LEU A 395 -5.18 -34.24 3.39
CA LEU A 395 -3.91 -34.68 2.80
C LEU A 395 -3.66 -33.90 1.51
N ILE A 396 -2.42 -33.43 1.32
CA ILE A 396 -1.99 -32.91 0.03
C ILE A 396 -1.84 -34.07 -0.95
N SER A 397 -2.47 -34.00 -2.12
CA SER A 397 -2.44 -35.00 -3.15
C SER A 397 -1.01 -35.36 -3.55
N GLY A 398 -0.69 -36.67 -3.62
CA GLY A 398 0.64 -37.18 -4.00
C GLY A 398 1.62 -37.33 -2.83
N ALA A 399 1.34 -36.81 -1.64
CA ALA A 399 2.19 -36.97 -0.47
C ALA A 399 1.95 -38.34 0.19
N ARG A 400 2.96 -39.24 0.21
CA ARG A 400 2.91 -40.57 0.84
C ARG A 400 4.17 -40.84 1.68
N GLY A 401 4.02 -41.65 2.73
CA GLY A 401 5.14 -42.09 3.57
C GLY A 401 5.83 -40.94 4.30
N ARG A 402 7.14 -40.78 4.15
CA ARG A 402 7.93 -39.75 4.86
C ARG A 402 7.63 -38.35 4.39
N SER A 403 7.03 -38.18 3.21
CA SER A 403 6.64 -36.87 2.62
C SER A 403 5.19 -36.50 2.91
N THR A 404 4.47 -37.25 3.75
CA THR A 404 3.09 -36.96 4.11
C THR A 404 2.96 -35.53 4.67
N SER A 405 2.13 -34.73 4.00
CA SER A 405 1.85 -33.34 4.39
C SER A 405 0.37 -33.02 4.26
N TYR A 406 -0.03 -32.04 5.03
CA TYR A 406 -1.43 -31.67 5.25
C TYR A 406 -1.61 -30.19 4.97
N GLU A 407 -2.83 -29.82 4.60
CA GLU A 407 -3.25 -28.43 4.43
C GLU A 407 -4.66 -28.24 5.00
N LEU A 408 -5.10 -26.98 5.11
CA LEU A 408 -6.51 -26.67 5.37
C LEU A 408 -7.35 -27.12 4.16
N PRO A 409 -8.63 -27.49 4.38
CA PRO A 409 -9.55 -27.86 3.28
C PRO A 409 -10.02 -26.61 2.53
N TRP A 410 -9.09 -25.86 1.92
CA TRP A 410 -9.37 -24.66 1.15
C TRP A 410 -10.39 -24.95 0.04
N PRO A 411 -11.30 -23.99 -0.26
CA PRO A 411 -12.15 -24.06 -1.44
C PRO A 411 -11.30 -24.18 -2.73
N ASP A 412 -11.78 -24.97 -3.69
CA ASP A 412 -11.02 -25.24 -4.92
C ASP A 412 -10.90 -23.99 -5.80
N ASP A 413 -11.92 -23.13 -5.79
CA ASP A 413 -12.01 -21.86 -6.53
C ASP A 413 -11.18 -20.72 -5.90
N LEU A 414 -10.67 -20.91 -4.66
CA LEU A 414 -9.80 -19.94 -4.03
C LEU A 414 -8.39 -20.04 -4.65
N PRO A 415 -7.82 -18.97 -5.24
CA PRO A 415 -6.48 -19.00 -5.78
C PRO A 415 -5.41 -19.20 -4.69
N SER A 416 -4.30 -19.82 -5.06
CA SER A 416 -3.14 -19.91 -4.17
C SER A 416 -2.40 -18.57 -4.14
N ARG A 417 -1.84 -18.23 -2.98
CA ARG A 417 -0.91 -17.10 -2.89
C ARG A 417 0.35 -17.41 -3.69
N ALA A 418 0.87 -16.43 -4.41
CA ALA A 418 2.21 -16.54 -4.99
C ALA A 418 3.22 -16.75 -3.85
N VAL A 419 4.11 -17.71 -4.00
CA VAL A 419 5.22 -17.92 -3.06
C VAL A 419 6.35 -17.06 -3.59
N ASP A 420 6.63 -15.93 -2.94
CA ASP A 420 7.81 -15.09 -3.19
C ASP A 420 9.09 -15.80 -2.77
#